data_3caa3defc7487bc72fe64c27211e6d21
#
_entry.id   3caa3defc7487bc72fe64c27211e6d21
#
_cell.length_a   1.000
_cell.length_b   1.000
_cell.length_c   1.000
_cell.angle_alpha   90.00
_cell.angle_beta   90.00
_cell.angle_gamma   90.00
#
_symmetry.space_group_name_H-M   'P 1'
#
loop_
_entity.id
_entity.type
_entity.pdbx_description
1 polymer ?
#
loop_
_entity_poly.entity_id
_entity_poly.type
_entity_poly.pdbx_seq_one_letter_code
_entity_poly.pdbx_strand_id
1 'polypeptide(L)'
;MKHAALILTALLALTACQSKDKAETTTTETKTETTTEPSTAAEPGKTDTADSKPAAQAVTTPGPVPAGYTAVPELSKTPVREFKAEPAMSLQDGKDYYALIDTNRGQILADLYEQETPVTVNNFVFLARNHYFDGIRFHRVIDGFMAQSGDPKSVDDAKKTEWGTGGPGYQFADEFRTRLTFDAAGILAMANSGPATNGSQFFITFGPTEGLNGKHTIFGKVVTGDDVLPKLTRTSDTSTGQETPIEGAVADQILSVRILTKG
;
A
#
# COMPACT_ATOMS: atom_id res chain seq x y z
N MET A 1 -42.10 40.54 7.85
CA MET A 1 -41.24 41.12 8.88
C MET A 1 -39.83 40.62 8.63
N LYS A 2 -38.92 41.52 8.29
CA LYS A 2 -37.55 41.29 7.85
C LYS A 2 -36.64 41.14 9.08
N HIS A 3 -35.82 40.11 9.18
CA HIS A 3 -34.70 40.11 10.12
C HIS A 3 -33.39 39.79 9.35
N ALA A 4 -32.51 40.78 9.41
CA ALA A 4 -31.22 40.81 8.79
C ALA A 4 -30.21 39.96 9.60
N ALA A 5 -29.37 39.20 8.90
CA ALA A 5 -28.24 38.50 9.45
C ALA A 5 -27.02 39.43 9.49
N LEU A 6 -26.39 39.53 10.65
CA LEU A 6 -25.16 40.26 10.88
C LEU A 6 -23.96 39.36 10.61
N ILE A 7 -23.12 39.73 9.65
CA ILE A 7 -21.83 39.09 9.35
C ILE A 7 -20.77 39.75 10.23
N LEU A 8 -20.09 38.96 11.08
CA LEU A 8 -18.96 39.43 11.87
C LEU A 8 -17.67 38.86 11.27
N THR A 9 -16.91 39.71 10.59
CA THR A 9 -15.56 39.47 10.06
C THR A 9 -14.54 39.72 11.16
N ALA A 10 -13.80 38.69 11.58
CA ALA A 10 -12.65 38.83 12.45
C ALA A 10 -11.36 38.74 11.62
N LEU A 11 -10.67 39.87 11.52
CA LEU A 11 -9.34 40.04 10.91
C LEU A 11 -8.30 39.82 12.01
N LEU A 12 -7.42 38.82 11.89
CA LEU A 12 -6.25 38.67 12.78
C LEU A 12 -4.98 38.95 11.99
N ALA A 13 -4.26 39.98 12.45
CA ALA A 13 -3.01 40.47 11.90
C ALA A 13 -1.83 39.58 12.29
N LEU A 14 -0.96 39.27 11.34
CA LEU A 14 0.37 38.68 11.55
C LEU A 14 1.33 39.77 12.06
N THR A 15 2.01 39.48 13.15
CA THR A 15 3.19 40.27 13.58
C THR A 15 4.42 39.39 13.34
N ALA A 16 5.23 39.83 12.38
CA ALA A 16 6.56 39.27 12.13
C ALA A 16 7.55 39.85 13.16
N CYS A 17 8.37 39.01 13.77
CA CYS A 17 9.53 39.42 14.54
C CYS A 17 10.78 38.88 13.85
N GLN A 18 11.54 39.80 13.25
CA GLN A 18 12.89 39.57 12.76
C GLN A 18 13.88 39.86 13.90
N SER A 19 14.83 38.96 14.13
CA SER A 19 16.08 39.29 14.78
C SER A 19 17.25 38.88 13.88
N LYS A 20 18.01 39.90 13.50
CA LYS A 20 19.35 39.83 12.90
C LYS A 20 20.36 39.64 14.04
N ASP A 21 21.34 38.78 13.86
CA ASP A 21 22.70 38.99 14.31
C ASP A 21 23.69 38.25 13.40
N LYS A 22 24.69 38.83 13.19
CA LYS A 22 25.77 39.32 12.39
C LYS A 22 27.01 38.46 12.67
N ALA A 23 27.59 38.03 11.56
CA ALA A 23 28.97 37.68 11.19
C ALA A 23 30.07 37.51 12.27
N GLU A 24 30.91 36.49 12.07
CA GLU A 24 32.35 36.79 11.96
C GLU A 24 33.11 35.67 11.21
N THR A 25 33.95 36.16 10.31
CA THR A 25 34.83 35.47 9.39
C THR A 25 36.14 35.07 10.11
N THR A 26 36.66 33.87 9.88
CA THR A 26 38.10 33.67 10.00
C THR A 26 38.56 32.67 8.91
N THR A 27 39.31 33.26 8.00
CA THR A 27 40.08 32.65 6.94
C THR A 27 41.39 32.10 7.53
N THR A 28 41.77 30.87 7.16
CA THR A 28 43.17 30.47 7.19
C THR A 28 43.46 29.62 5.96
N GLU A 29 44.16 30.20 5.04
CA GLU A 29 44.89 29.54 3.95
C GLU A 29 46.11 28.82 4.51
N THR A 30 46.41 27.65 3.98
CA THR A 30 47.82 27.22 3.82
C THR A 30 47.96 26.33 2.60
N LYS A 31 48.95 26.64 1.87
CA LYS A 31 49.38 26.44 0.51
C LYS A 31 50.21 25.15 0.37
N THR A 32 50.01 24.47 -0.79
CA THR A 32 51.01 23.90 -1.72
C THR A 32 51.89 22.74 -1.23
N GLU A 33 51.90 21.60 -1.94
CA GLU A 33 52.95 21.36 -2.95
C GLU A 33 52.67 20.06 -3.78
N THR A 34 52.99 20.21 -5.04
CA THR A 34 52.97 19.30 -6.17
C THR A 34 54.14 18.30 -6.11
N THR A 35 53.95 17.05 -6.52
CA THR A 35 55.02 16.28 -7.21
C THR A 35 54.41 15.19 -8.09
N THR A 36 54.67 15.35 -9.33
CA THR A 36 54.80 14.60 -10.57
C THR A 36 54.75 13.07 -10.54
N GLU A 37 54.01 12.55 -11.57
CA GLU A 37 54.06 11.26 -12.25
C GLU A 37 55.50 10.75 -12.64
N PRO A 38 55.68 9.55 -13.27
CA PRO A 38 54.74 8.74 -14.07
C PRO A 38 54.98 7.20 -14.01
N SER A 39 54.12 6.51 -14.76
CA SER A 39 54.46 5.37 -15.64
C SER A 39 53.95 3.95 -15.34
N THR A 40 53.09 3.56 -16.23
CA THR A 40 53.07 2.35 -17.11
C THR A 40 52.57 1.01 -16.55
N ALA A 41 51.59 0.54 -17.25
CA ALA A 41 51.42 -0.73 -17.95
C ALA A 41 50.21 -1.60 -17.56
N ALA A 42 49.38 -1.73 -18.60
CA ALA A 42 48.76 -2.97 -19.11
C ALA A 42 47.63 -3.67 -18.29
N GLU A 43 46.50 -3.61 -18.93
CA GLU A 43 45.34 -4.52 -18.90
C GLU A 43 45.71 -6.03 -18.91
N PRO A 44 44.76 -6.92 -18.47
CA PRO A 44 43.61 -7.19 -19.32
C PRO A 44 42.29 -7.43 -18.56
N GLY A 45 41.24 -7.06 -19.26
CA GLY A 45 39.81 -7.32 -19.14
C GLY A 45 39.35 -8.40 -18.16
N LYS A 46 38.48 -7.94 -17.25
CA LYS A 46 37.39 -8.78 -16.73
C LYS A 46 36.08 -8.22 -17.29
N THR A 47 35.56 -8.96 -18.23
CA THR A 47 34.16 -8.88 -18.62
C THR A 47 33.32 -9.32 -17.43
N ASP A 48 32.76 -8.36 -16.72
CA ASP A 48 31.65 -8.63 -15.81
C ASP A 48 30.44 -8.99 -16.67
N THR A 49 30.27 -10.29 -16.91
CA THR A 49 28.99 -10.85 -17.31
C THR A 49 28.04 -10.59 -16.16
N ALA A 50 27.23 -9.56 -16.31
CA ALA A 50 26.03 -9.36 -15.52
C ALA A 50 25.20 -10.65 -15.63
N ASP A 51 25.22 -11.42 -14.56
CA ASP A 51 24.36 -12.59 -14.38
C ASP A 51 22.92 -12.09 -14.32
N SER A 52 22.29 -12.02 -15.49
CA SER A 52 20.87 -11.70 -15.59
C SER A 52 20.10 -12.91 -15.05
N LYS A 53 19.84 -12.90 -13.73
CA LYS A 53 18.88 -13.79 -13.10
C LYS A 53 17.62 -13.80 -13.97
N PRO A 54 17.13 -14.96 -14.45
CA PRO A 54 15.94 -15.02 -15.28
C PRO A 54 14.81 -14.31 -14.56
N ALA A 55 14.15 -13.36 -15.24
CA ALA A 55 12.95 -12.75 -14.71
C ALA A 55 11.95 -13.86 -14.40
N ALA A 56 11.57 -14.00 -13.14
CA ALA A 56 10.61 -15.03 -12.72
C ALA A 56 9.36 -14.90 -13.58
N GLN A 57 8.97 -15.99 -14.25
CA GLN A 57 7.78 -15.99 -15.10
C GLN A 57 6.57 -15.57 -14.27
N ALA A 58 5.76 -14.65 -14.78
CA ALA A 58 4.54 -14.21 -14.11
C ALA A 58 3.57 -15.39 -13.98
N VAL A 59 3.02 -15.54 -12.77
CA VAL A 59 1.93 -16.49 -12.51
C VAL A 59 0.67 -15.96 -13.19
N THR A 60 -0.07 -16.82 -13.89
CA THR A 60 -1.28 -16.41 -14.64
C THR A 60 -2.58 -17.01 -14.08
N THR A 61 -2.49 -17.95 -13.15
CA THR A 61 -3.65 -18.62 -12.54
C THR A 61 -3.48 -18.69 -11.02
N PRO A 62 -4.59 -18.60 -10.25
CA PRO A 62 -4.55 -18.81 -8.82
C PRO A 62 -3.93 -20.18 -8.45
N GLY A 63 -3.12 -20.20 -7.41
CA GLY A 63 -2.50 -21.39 -6.89
C GLY A 63 -3.46 -22.23 -6.02
N PRO A 64 -3.04 -23.38 -5.48
CA PRO A 64 -3.86 -24.23 -4.62
C PRO A 64 -4.13 -23.54 -3.27
N VAL A 65 -5.24 -23.91 -2.62
CA VAL A 65 -5.49 -23.57 -1.21
C VAL A 65 -4.49 -24.35 -0.34
N PRO A 66 -3.80 -23.73 0.60
CA PRO A 66 -2.85 -24.39 1.48
C PRO A 66 -3.52 -25.49 2.34
N ALA A 67 -2.77 -26.53 2.68
CA ALA A 67 -3.26 -27.61 3.54
C ALA A 67 -3.68 -27.05 4.92
N GLY A 68 -4.78 -27.58 5.47
CA GLY A 68 -5.34 -27.15 6.75
C GLY A 68 -6.27 -25.95 6.67
N TYR A 69 -6.50 -25.42 5.48
CA TYR A 69 -7.46 -24.33 5.24
C TYR A 69 -8.63 -24.82 4.38
N THR A 70 -9.79 -24.23 4.61
CA THR A 70 -11.02 -24.48 3.83
C THR A 70 -11.51 -23.16 3.24
N ALA A 71 -11.80 -23.16 1.93
CA ALA A 71 -12.31 -21.96 1.27
C ALA A 71 -13.76 -21.68 1.71
N VAL A 72 -14.03 -20.40 2.04
CA VAL A 72 -15.39 -19.91 2.27
C VAL A 72 -16.06 -19.75 0.90
N PRO A 73 -17.31 -20.21 0.73
CA PRO A 73 -18.03 -20.10 -0.55
C PRO A 73 -18.12 -18.68 -1.08
N GLU A 74 -17.95 -18.53 -2.38
CA GLU A 74 -18.14 -17.26 -3.10
C GLU A 74 -19.61 -16.80 -3.05
N LEU A 75 -19.84 -15.49 -3.17
CA LEU A 75 -21.19 -14.89 -3.25
C LEU A 75 -21.62 -14.63 -4.69
N SER A 76 -20.66 -14.48 -5.60
CA SER A 76 -20.89 -14.32 -7.04
C SER A 76 -19.96 -15.24 -7.81
N LYS A 77 -20.23 -15.43 -9.11
CA LYS A 77 -19.34 -16.17 -10.03
C LYS A 77 -18.48 -15.28 -10.91
N THR A 78 -18.73 -13.99 -10.84
CA THR A 78 -18.06 -12.96 -11.64
C THR A 78 -17.82 -11.71 -10.79
N PRO A 79 -16.84 -10.88 -11.14
CA PRO A 79 -16.55 -9.66 -10.39
C PRO A 79 -17.73 -8.71 -10.28
N VAL A 80 -18.10 -8.36 -9.04
CA VAL A 80 -19.07 -7.29 -8.72
C VAL A 80 -18.29 -6.18 -8.03
N ARG A 81 -18.28 -4.98 -8.64
CA ARG A 81 -17.39 -3.87 -8.20
C ARG A 81 -18.13 -2.62 -7.75
N GLU A 82 -19.45 -2.64 -7.69
CA GLU A 82 -20.24 -1.50 -7.24
C GLU A 82 -21.39 -1.98 -6.36
N PHE A 83 -21.53 -1.35 -5.19
CA PHE A 83 -22.53 -1.66 -4.19
C PHE A 83 -23.15 -0.38 -3.68
N LYS A 84 -24.42 -0.43 -3.23
CA LYS A 84 -25.18 0.73 -2.76
C LYS A 84 -24.91 1.12 -1.31
N ALA A 85 -24.37 0.19 -0.51
CA ALA A 85 -24.13 0.36 0.91
C ALA A 85 -23.06 -0.64 1.39
N GLU A 86 -22.48 -0.38 2.55
CA GLU A 86 -21.65 -1.34 3.25
C GLU A 86 -22.40 -2.65 3.55
N PRO A 87 -21.72 -3.80 3.56
CA PRO A 87 -22.35 -5.08 3.79
C PRO A 87 -22.84 -5.23 5.23
N ALA A 88 -24.01 -5.85 5.40
CA ALA A 88 -24.41 -6.33 6.71
C ALA A 88 -23.37 -7.32 7.27
N MET A 89 -23.22 -7.37 8.59
CA MET A 89 -22.32 -8.31 9.26
C MET A 89 -22.68 -9.76 8.90
N SER A 90 -21.71 -10.48 8.39
CA SER A 90 -21.86 -11.87 7.92
C SER A 90 -20.76 -12.81 8.42
N LEU A 91 -19.80 -12.29 9.19
CA LEU A 91 -18.79 -13.12 9.84
C LEU A 91 -19.44 -14.01 10.88
N GLN A 92 -18.93 -15.21 11.02
CA GLN A 92 -19.43 -16.19 12.00
C GLN A 92 -18.58 -16.13 13.26
N ASP A 93 -19.22 -16.07 14.40
CA ASP A 93 -18.52 -16.08 15.70
C ASP A 93 -17.64 -17.33 15.86
N GLY A 94 -16.45 -17.12 16.40
CA GLY A 94 -15.49 -18.20 16.67
C GLY A 94 -14.84 -18.82 15.41
N LYS A 95 -14.94 -18.15 14.28
CA LYS A 95 -14.20 -18.51 13.07
C LYS A 95 -13.02 -17.57 12.88
N ASP A 96 -11.85 -18.15 12.62
CA ASP A 96 -10.66 -17.40 12.20
C ASP A 96 -10.67 -17.29 10.67
N TYR A 97 -10.59 -16.08 10.17
CA TYR A 97 -10.62 -15.79 8.74
C TYR A 97 -9.23 -15.45 8.20
N TYR A 98 -8.96 -15.96 7.02
CA TYR A 98 -7.71 -15.71 6.29
C TYR A 98 -8.01 -15.24 4.87
N ALA A 99 -7.16 -14.37 4.34
CA ALA A 99 -7.18 -13.97 2.93
C ALA A 99 -6.02 -14.64 2.19
N LEU A 100 -6.34 -15.45 1.18
CA LEU A 100 -5.37 -15.97 0.22
C LEU A 100 -5.40 -15.07 -1.02
N ILE A 101 -4.40 -14.20 -1.13
CA ILE A 101 -4.25 -13.25 -2.22
C ILE A 101 -3.34 -13.88 -3.27
N ASP A 102 -3.91 -14.34 -4.37
CA ASP A 102 -3.16 -14.82 -5.52
C ASP A 102 -2.74 -13.63 -6.37
N THR A 103 -1.46 -13.46 -6.57
CA THR A 103 -0.90 -12.40 -7.42
C THR A 103 -0.15 -13.01 -8.60
N ASN A 104 0.13 -12.20 -9.64
CA ASN A 104 1.01 -12.61 -10.73
C ASN A 104 2.49 -12.78 -10.30
N ARG A 105 2.80 -12.54 -8.99
CA ARG A 105 4.14 -12.74 -8.39
C ARG A 105 4.19 -13.90 -7.39
N GLY A 106 3.05 -14.49 -7.06
CA GLY A 106 2.91 -15.58 -6.09
C GLY A 106 1.72 -15.38 -5.16
N GLN A 107 1.57 -16.30 -4.22
CA GLN A 107 0.50 -16.28 -3.23
C GLN A 107 0.95 -15.59 -1.94
N ILE A 108 0.07 -14.79 -1.38
CA ILE A 108 0.20 -14.17 -0.05
C ILE A 108 -0.98 -14.67 0.78
N LEU A 109 -0.69 -15.29 1.92
CA LEU A 109 -1.70 -15.66 2.91
C LEU A 109 -1.62 -14.69 4.07
N ALA A 110 -2.73 -14.06 4.41
CA ALA A 110 -2.85 -13.14 5.53
C ALA A 110 -3.90 -13.63 6.53
N ASP A 111 -3.58 -13.53 7.81
CA ASP A 111 -4.50 -13.66 8.92
C ASP A 111 -5.31 -12.37 9.04
N LEU A 112 -6.63 -12.46 9.21
CA LEU A 112 -7.51 -11.31 9.33
C LEU A 112 -7.92 -11.14 10.79
N TYR A 113 -8.03 -9.89 11.24
CA TYR A 113 -8.27 -9.54 12.64
C TYR A 113 -9.77 -9.28 12.89
N GLU A 114 -10.62 -10.29 12.65
CA GLU A 114 -12.08 -10.17 12.78
C GLU A 114 -12.54 -9.86 14.20
N GLN A 115 -11.74 -10.18 15.23
CA GLN A 115 -12.04 -9.85 16.62
C GLN A 115 -11.74 -8.38 16.94
N GLU A 116 -10.70 -7.83 16.34
CA GLU A 116 -10.25 -6.46 16.57
C GLU A 116 -10.96 -5.45 15.69
N THR A 117 -11.16 -5.79 14.41
CA THR A 117 -11.71 -4.88 13.38
C THR A 117 -12.80 -5.57 12.57
N PRO A 118 -13.90 -6.00 13.21
CA PRO A 118 -14.92 -6.84 12.61
C PRO A 118 -15.62 -6.20 11.40
N VAL A 119 -15.88 -4.90 11.40
CA VAL A 119 -16.53 -4.21 10.27
C VAL A 119 -15.61 -4.20 9.06
N THR A 120 -14.33 -3.90 9.27
CA THR A 120 -13.32 -3.87 8.21
C THR A 120 -13.08 -5.26 7.62
N VAL A 121 -12.94 -6.27 8.48
CA VAL A 121 -12.77 -7.65 8.02
C VAL A 121 -14.03 -8.14 7.28
N ASN A 122 -15.23 -7.85 7.81
CA ASN A 122 -16.49 -8.19 7.14
C ASN A 122 -16.58 -7.55 5.74
N ASN A 123 -16.19 -6.28 5.62
CA ASN A 123 -16.14 -5.58 4.34
C ASN A 123 -15.17 -6.27 3.37
N PHE A 124 -13.95 -6.56 3.80
CA PHE A 124 -12.94 -7.22 2.96
C PHE A 124 -13.39 -8.62 2.53
N VAL A 125 -13.93 -9.42 3.45
CA VAL A 125 -14.49 -10.75 3.20
C VAL A 125 -15.64 -10.69 2.19
N PHE A 126 -16.56 -9.75 2.37
CA PHE A 126 -17.68 -9.56 1.45
C PHE A 126 -17.21 -9.21 0.03
N LEU A 127 -16.27 -8.27 -0.10
CA LEU A 127 -15.72 -7.86 -1.38
C LEU A 127 -14.98 -9.02 -2.06
N ALA A 128 -14.13 -9.72 -1.34
CA ALA A 128 -13.37 -10.87 -1.86
C ALA A 128 -14.31 -11.97 -2.38
N ARG A 129 -15.34 -12.32 -1.61
CA ARG A 129 -16.34 -13.34 -2.00
C ARG A 129 -17.21 -12.92 -3.20
N ASN A 130 -17.23 -11.65 -3.55
CA ASN A 130 -17.85 -11.11 -4.76
C ASN A 130 -16.87 -10.94 -5.92
N HIS A 131 -15.68 -11.54 -5.85
CA HIS A 131 -14.62 -11.41 -6.86
C HIS A 131 -14.21 -9.96 -7.15
N TYR A 132 -14.45 -9.06 -6.19
CA TYR A 132 -14.20 -7.63 -6.35
C TYR A 132 -12.76 -7.34 -6.75
N PHE A 133 -11.81 -8.04 -6.14
CA PHE A 133 -10.38 -7.80 -6.30
C PHE A 133 -9.76 -8.44 -7.53
N ASP A 134 -10.47 -9.31 -8.25
CA ASP A 134 -9.93 -10.05 -9.40
C ASP A 134 -9.50 -9.09 -10.51
N GLY A 135 -8.24 -9.17 -10.94
CA GLY A 135 -7.65 -8.30 -11.96
C GLY A 135 -7.27 -6.90 -11.48
N ILE A 136 -7.57 -6.53 -10.23
CA ILE A 136 -7.15 -5.24 -9.63
C ILE A 136 -5.64 -5.21 -9.47
N ARG A 137 -5.02 -4.04 -9.73
CA ARG A 137 -3.57 -3.89 -9.69
C ARG A 137 -3.08 -3.31 -8.37
N PHE A 138 -1.83 -3.63 -8.05
CA PHE A 138 -1.04 -2.87 -7.07
C PHE A 138 -0.59 -1.58 -7.73
N HIS A 139 -1.50 -0.60 -7.75
CA HIS A 139 -1.34 0.63 -8.52
C HIS A 139 -0.33 1.60 -7.91
N ARG A 140 -0.03 1.48 -6.61
CA ARG A 140 0.93 2.31 -5.89
C ARG A 140 1.82 1.43 -5.01
N VAL A 141 3.06 1.22 -5.45
CA VAL A 141 4.07 0.41 -4.75
C VAL A 141 5.32 1.24 -4.57
N ILE A 142 5.64 1.55 -3.31
CA ILE A 142 6.79 2.38 -2.92
C ILE A 142 7.77 1.51 -2.15
N ASP A 143 9.03 1.52 -2.58
CA ASP A 143 10.08 0.74 -1.95
C ASP A 143 10.27 1.09 -0.47
N GLY A 144 10.48 0.08 0.36
CA GLY A 144 10.67 0.26 1.81
C GLY A 144 9.44 0.77 2.57
N PHE A 145 8.31 1.04 1.87
CA PHE A 145 7.10 1.58 2.50
C PHE A 145 5.92 0.60 2.42
N MET A 146 5.23 0.51 1.27
CA MET A 146 4.04 -0.35 1.14
C MET A 146 3.67 -0.65 -0.31
N ALA A 147 2.79 -1.63 -0.51
CA ALA A 147 2.08 -1.93 -1.74
C ALA A 147 0.58 -1.69 -1.56
N GLN A 148 0.00 -0.73 -2.29
CA GLN A 148 -1.42 -0.38 -2.25
C GLN A 148 -2.17 -0.94 -3.46
N SER A 149 -3.36 -1.49 -3.19
CA SER A 149 -4.25 -2.12 -4.16
C SER A 149 -5.73 -1.83 -3.81
N GLY A 150 -6.67 -2.54 -4.43
CA GLY A 150 -8.10 -2.49 -4.10
C GLY A 150 -8.89 -1.43 -4.84
N ASP A 151 -8.29 -0.70 -5.79
CA ASP A 151 -9.00 0.25 -6.65
C ASP A 151 -9.61 -0.45 -7.88
N PRO A 152 -10.95 -0.48 -8.02
CA PRO A 152 -11.61 -1.14 -9.16
C PRO A 152 -11.31 -0.48 -10.51
N LYS A 153 -10.89 0.79 -10.54
CA LYS A 153 -10.47 1.46 -11.78
C LYS A 153 -9.18 0.89 -12.35
N SER A 154 -8.35 0.27 -11.50
CA SER A 154 -7.04 -0.23 -11.89
C SER A 154 -7.07 -1.51 -12.73
N VAL A 155 -8.23 -2.10 -12.99
CA VAL A 155 -8.39 -3.20 -13.95
C VAL A 155 -8.26 -2.72 -15.41
N ASP A 156 -8.44 -1.43 -15.64
CA ASP A 156 -8.45 -0.79 -16.97
C ASP A 156 -7.24 0.13 -17.12
N ASP A 157 -6.30 -0.24 -17.97
CA ASP A 157 -5.09 0.57 -18.24
C ASP A 157 -5.43 1.93 -18.88
N ALA A 158 -6.56 2.05 -19.59
CA ALA A 158 -7.01 3.33 -20.14
C ALA A 158 -7.39 4.35 -19.07
N LYS A 159 -7.65 3.88 -17.84
CA LYS A 159 -7.97 4.71 -16.66
C LYS A 159 -6.77 4.94 -15.73
N LYS A 160 -5.55 4.71 -16.19
CA LYS A 160 -4.34 4.78 -15.34
C LYS A 160 -4.20 6.11 -14.60
N THR A 161 -4.63 7.22 -15.19
CA THR A 161 -4.61 8.56 -14.56
C THR A 161 -5.65 8.73 -13.44
N GLU A 162 -6.62 7.81 -13.34
CA GLU A 162 -7.65 7.80 -12.30
C GLU A 162 -7.37 6.76 -11.20
N TRP A 163 -6.33 5.94 -11.36
CA TRP A 163 -6.01 4.93 -10.36
C TRP A 163 -5.74 5.56 -9.00
N GLY A 164 -6.20 4.88 -7.96
CA GLY A 164 -6.16 5.38 -6.58
C GLY A 164 -7.40 6.18 -6.16
N THR A 165 -8.37 6.42 -7.09
CA THR A 165 -9.57 7.22 -6.78
C THR A 165 -10.85 6.40 -6.72
N GLY A 166 -10.80 5.11 -7.04
CA GLY A 166 -11.97 4.23 -7.06
C GLY A 166 -12.27 3.59 -5.70
N GLY A 167 -13.48 3.05 -5.59
CA GLY A 167 -13.98 2.36 -4.40
C GLY A 167 -15.23 1.56 -4.69
N PRO A 168 -15.82 0.91 -3.68
CA PRO A 168 -16.93 -0.03 -3.85
C PRO A 168 -18.31 0.62 -3.99
N GLY A 169 -18.39 1.96 -3.99
CA GLY A 169 -19.67 2.72 -4.04
C GLY A 169 -20.16 3.17 -2.67
N TYR A 170 -19.45 2.88 -1.59
CA TYR A 170 -19.72 3.32 -0.22
C TYR A 170 -18.41 3.57 0.54
N GLN A 171 -18.55 4.18 1.72
CA GLN A 171 -17.47 4.37 2.68
C GLN A 171 -17.94 3.93 4.07
N PHE A 172 -17.00 3.54 4.94
CA PHE A 172 -17.30 3.13 6.31
C PHE A 172 -16.27 3.67 7.31
N ALA A 173 -16.64 3.62 8.59
CA ALA A 173 -15.86 4.20 9.67
C ALA A 173 -14.56 3.45 9.97
N ASP A 174 -13.62 4.15 10.62
CA ASP A 174 -12.36 3.58 11.07
C ASP A 174 -12.57 2.70 12.32
N GLU A 175 -11.76 1.66 12.44
CA GLU A 175 -11.69 0.79 13.62
C GLU A 175 -10.28 0.81 14.20
N PHE A 176 -9.87 1.95 14.79
CA PHE A 176 -8.55 2.04 15.43
C PHE A 176 -8.52 1.24 16.73
N ARG A 177 -7.48 0.42 16.89
CA ARG A 177 -7.22 -0.35 18.11
C ARG A 177 -5.80 -0.06 18.58
N THR A 178 -5.67 0.38 19.81
CA THR A 178 -4.38 0.86 20.38
C THR A 178 -3.29 -0.20 20.44
N ARG A 179 -3.66 -1.48 20.43
CA ARG A 179 -2.71 -2.61 20.43
C ARG A 179 -2.27 -3.04 19.03
N LEU A 180 -2.91 -2.54 17.97
CA LEU A 180 -2.51 -2.80 16.60
C LEU A 180 -1.63 -1.64 16.13
N THR A 181 -0.39 -1.94 15.78
CA THR A 181 0.62 -0.95 15.40
C THR A 181 1.31 -1.36 14.10
N PHE A 182 1.82 -0.37 13.38
CA PHE A 182 2.59 -0.56 12.15
C PHE A 182 4.09 -0.80 12.49
N ASP A 183 4.39 -1.82 13.27
CA ASP A 183 5.71 -2.13 13.81
C ASP A 183 6.51 -3.14 12.96
N ALA A 184 5.94 -3.66 11.90
CA ALA A 184 6.54 -4.71 11.07
C ALA A 184 6.16 -4.60 9.59
N ALA A 185 6.84 -5.41 8.77
CA ALA A 185 6.40 -5.74 7.42
C ALA A 185 5.17 -6.66 7.45
N GLY A 186 4.40 -6.65 6.35
CA GLY A 186 3.27 -7.55 6.16
C GLY A 186 1.99 -7.14 6.88
N ILE A 187 1.90 -5.94 7.43
CA ILE A 187 0.65 -5.43 8.02
C ILE A 187 -0.32 -5.05 6.91
N LEU A 188 -1.55 -5.58 6.99
CA LEU A 188 -2.66 -5.21 6.11
C LEU A 188 -3.46 -4.08 6.76
N ALA A 189 -3.66 -2.99 6.03
CA ALA A 189 -4.44 -1.86 6.52
C ALA A 189 -5.25 -1.18 5.41
N MET A 190 -6.33 -0.50 5.79
CA MET A 190 -7.17 0.25 4.86
C MET A 190 -6.49 1.56 4.43
N ALA A 191 -6.47 1.79 3.12
CA ALA A 191 -6.21 3.12 2.58
C ALA A 191 -7.47 3.98 2.75
N ASN A 192 -7.28 5.26 3.06
CA ASN A 192 -8.35 6.23 3.22
C ASN A 192 -7.92 7.64 2.77
N SER A 193 -8.88 8.53 2.61
CA SER A 193 -8.67 9.96 2.28
C SER A 193 -9.01 10.88 3.47
N GLY A 194 -8.91 10.35 4.68
CA GLY A 194 -9.25 11.02 5.94
C GLY A 194 -10.21 10.16 6.78
N PRO A 195 -10.65 10.64 7.94
CA PRO A 195 -11.49 9.87 8.85
C PRO A 195 -12.77 9.34 8.21
N ALA A 196 -13.11 8.08 8.48
CA ALA A 196 -14.33 7.40 8.05
C ALA A 196 -14.52 7.36 6.51
N THR A 197 -13.42 7.27 5.75
CA THR A 197 -13.46 7.15 4.28
C THR A 197 -12.90 5.81 3.78
N ASN A 198 -12.92 4.77 4.62
CA ASN A 198 -12.52 3.43 4.20
C ASN A 198 -13.48 2.89 3.13
N GLY A 199 -12.96 2.17 2.15
CA GLY A 199 -13.75 1.58 1.07
C GLY A 199 -13.25 0.19 0.71
N SER A 200 -12.60 0.06 -0.45
CA SER A 200 -12.00 -1.19 -0.91
C SER A 200 -10.47 -1.15 -0.99
N GLN A 201 -9.88 0.04 -0.99
CA GLN A 201 -8.43 0.16 -1.13
C GLN A 201 -7.74 -0.23 0.17
N PHE A 202 -6.70 -1.03 0.06
CA PHE A 202 -5.87 -1.50 1.17
C PHE A 202 -4.40 -1.48 0.78
N PHE A 203 -3.52 -1.56 1.77
CA PHE A 203 -2.09 -1.70 1.53
C PHE A 203 -1.46 -2.76 2.44
N ILE A 204 -0.30 -3.26 2.01
CA ILE A 204 0.54 -4.19 2.77
C ILE A 204 1.89 -3.49 2.98
N THR A 205 2.35 -3.40 4.23
CA THR A 205 3.62 -2.73 4.57
C THR A 205 4.84 -3.57 4.19
N PHE A 206 5.94 -2.91 3.81
CA PHE A 206 7.24 -3.55 3.55
C PHE A 206 8.19 -3.47 4.75
N GLY A 207 7.81 -2.72 5.78
CA GLY A 207 8.56 -2.52 7.01
C GLY A 207 7.74 -1.76 8.03
N PRO A 208 8.33 -1.42 9.20
CA PRO A 208 7.69 -0.58 10.19
C PRO A 208 7.32 0.80 9.59
N THR A 209 6.08 1.25 9.85
CA THR A 209 5.54 2.53 9.37
C THR A 209 4.73 3.21 10.46
N GLU A 210 5.33 3.39 11.63
CA GLU A 210 4.67 3.85 12.86
C GLU A 210 3.94 5.20 12.73
N GLY A 211 4.36 6.05 11.76
CA GLY A 211 3.68 7.30 11.44
C GLY A 211 2.23 7.15 10.96
N LEU A 212 1.80 5.90 10.65
CA LEU A 212 0.43 5.55 10.24
C LEU A 212 -0.46 5.11 11.41
N ASN A 213 0.11 4.91 12.61
CA ASN A 213 -0.65 4.53 13.80
C ASN A 213 -1.80 5.51 14.08
N GLY A 214 -3.01 4.97 14.31
CA GLY A 214 -4.21 5.76 14.56
C GLY A 214 -4.75 6.56 13.36
N LYS A 215 -4.21 6.32 12.15
CA LYS A 215 -4.65 6.97 10.90
C LYS A 215 -5.26 6.00 9.90
N HIS A 216 -4.88 4.74 9.97
CA HIS A 216 -5.35 3.67 9.10
C HIS A 216 -5.79 2.47 9.93
N THR A 217 -6.91 1.87 9.58
CA THR A 217 -7.40 0.66 10.25
C THR A 217 -6.55 -0.54 9.85
N ILE A 218 -5.83 -1.11 10.80
CA ILE A 218 -5.13 -2.39 10.62
C ILE A 218 -6.16 -3.51 10.74
N PHE A 219 -6.22 -4.42 9.75
CA PHE A 219 -7.21 -5.50 9.75
C PHE A 219 -6.63 -6.88 9.48
N GLY A 220 -5.29 -7.01 9.39
CA GLY A 220 -4.65 -8.32 9.22
C GLY A 220 -3.13 -8.23 9.12
N LYS A 221 -2.51 -9.40 8.97
CA LYS A 221 -1.07 -9.56 8.81
C LYS A 221 -0.75 -10.75 7.91
N VAL A 222 0.25 -10.60 7.07
CA VAL A 222 0.82 -11.70 6.25
C VAL A 222 1.40 -12.76 7.18
N VAL A 223 1.01 -14.03 6.94
CA VAL A 223 1.52 -15.21 7.67
C VAL A 223 2.37 -16.12 6.81
N THR A 224 2.16 -16.10 5.47
CA THR A 224 3.07 -16.73 4.49
C THR A 224 3.02 -15.95 3.17
N GLY A 225 4.10 -16.05 2.38
CA GLY A 225 4.21 -15.33 1.11
C GLY A 225 4.80 -13.91 1.26
N ASP A 226 5.47 -13.64 2.38
CA ASP A 226 6.24 -12.43 2.60
C ASP A 226 7.34 -12.23 1.54
N ASP A 227 7.87 -13.32 0.98
CA ASP A 227 8.82 -13.30 -0.14
C ASP A 227 8.22 -12.81 -1.47
N VAL A 228 6.89 -12.69 -1.56
CA VAL A 228 6.19 -12.12 -2.72
C VAL A 228 6.26 -10.58 -2.71
N LEU A 229 6.23 -9.97 -1.53
CA LEU A 229 6.21 -8.52 -1.37
C LEU A 229 7.39 -7.81 -2.08
N PRO A 230 8.64 -8.25 -1.92
CA PRO A 230 9.77 -7.63 -2.64
C PRO A 230 9.75 -7.86 -4.16
N LYS A 231 8.97 -8.82 -4.66
CA LYS A 231 8.83 -9.12 -6.09
C LYS A 231 7.83 -8.20 -6.80
N LEU A 232 6.97 -7.50 -6.03
CA LEU A 232 6.02 -6.56 -6.61
C LEU A 232 6.75 -5.39 -7.27
N THR A 233 6.34 -5.06 -8.49
CA THR A 233 6.93 -3.97 -9.27
C THR A 233 6.70 -2.64 -8.57
N ARG A 234 7.77 -1.89 -8.31
CA ARG A 234 7.70 -0.52 -7.79
C ARG A 234 7.09 0.37 -8.88
N THR A 235 6.04 1.10 -8.52
CA THR A 235 5.29 1.97 -9.43
C THR A 235 5.44 3.45 -9.10
N SER A 236 5.94 3.75 -7.90
CA SER A 236 6.18 5.12 -7.42
C SER A 236 7.54 5.22 -6.74
N ASP A 237 8.21 6.34 -6.95
CA ASP A 237 9.49 6.70 -6.34
C ASP A 237 9.32 7.91 -5.42
N THR A 238 10.00 7.89 -4.27
CA THR A 238 10.01 8.97 -3.28
C THR A 238 11.42 9.48 -2.98
N SER A 239 12.43 9.04 -3.73
CA SER A 239 13.85 9.38 -3.50
C SER A 239 14.14 10.88 -3.54
N THR A 240 13.32 11.66 -4.24
CA THR A 240 13.43 13.12 -4.33
C THR A 240 12.70 13.88 -3.21
N GLY A 241 12.07 13.16 -2.26
CA GLY A 241 11.20 13.74 -1.22
C GLY A 241 9.78 14.03 -1.68
N GLN A 242 9.47 13.79 -2.96
CA GLN A 242 8.12 13.82 -3.52
C GLN A 242 7.82 12.49 -4.20
N GLU A 243 6.57 12.05 -4.09
CA GLU A 243 6.14 10.85 -4.80
C GLU A 243 5.94 11.15 -6.28
N THR A 244 6.62 10.38 -7.13
CA THR A 244 6.50 10.46 -8.58
C THR A 244 6.27 9.07 -9.16
N PRO A 245 5.42 8.93 -10.20
CA PRO A 245 5.27 7.67 -10.91
C PRO A 245 6.58 7.24 -11.58
N ILE A 246 6.89 5.95 -11.50
CA ILE A 246 8.01 5.35 -12.26
C ILE A 246 7.53 5.11 -13.69
N GLU A 247 8.15 5.81 -14.65
CA GLU A 247 7.79 5.70 -16.06
C GLU A 247 8.04 4.27 -16.58
N GLY A 248 7.10 3.75 -17.36
CA GLY A 248 7.18 2.39 -17.91
C GLY A 248 6.93 1.26 -16.91
N ALA A 249 6.73 1.54 -15.62
CA ALA A 249 6.41 0.51 -14.65
C ALA A 249 5.05 -0.13 -14.97
N VAL A 250 5.07 -1.48 -15.05
CA VAL A 250 3.86 -2.30 -15.23
C VAL A 250 3.42 -2.81 -13.86
N ALA A 251 2.30 -2.30 -13.39
CA ALA A 251 1.75 -2.67 -12.09
C ALA A 251 1.34 -4.15 -12.06
N ASP A 252 1.76 -4.88 -11.04
CA ASP A 252 1.35 -6.25 -10.80
C ASP A 252 -0.14 -6.32 -10.43
N GLN A 253 -0.75 -7.48 -10.64
CA GLN A 253 -2.19 -7.65 -10.44
C GLN A 253 -2.52 -8.77 -9.45
N ILE A 254 -3.65 -8.62 -8.81
CA ILE A 254 -4.33 -9.67 -8.05
C ILE A 254 -5.06 -10.55 -9.06
N LEU A 255 -4.78 -11.86 -9.05
CA LEU A 255 -5.49 -12.85 -9.85
C LEU A 255 -6.81 -13.25 -9.20
N SER A 256 -6.80 -13.42 -7.88
CA SER A 256 -7.98 -13.64 -7.05
C SER A 256 -7.70 -13.35 -5.57
N VAL A 257 -8.74 -13.09 -4.79
CA VAL A 257 -8.68 -13.11 -3.33
C VAL A 257 -9.71 -14.11 -2.84
N ARG A 258 -9.24 -15.19 -2.23
CA ARG A 258 -10.08 -16.24 -1.66
C ARG A 258 -10.07 -16.15 -0.14
N ILE A 259 -11.25 -16.19 0.45
CA ILE A 259 -11.39 -16.20 1.91
C ILE A 259 -11.34 -17.65 2.39
N LEU A 260 -10.52 -17.87 3.39
CA LEU A 260 -10.32 -19.18 4.00
C LEU A 260 -10.68 -19.13 5.48
N THR A 261 -11.01 -20.31 6.02
CA THR A 261 -11.04 -20.54 7.48
C THR A 261 -10.09 -21.67 7.82
N LYS A 262 -9.53 -21.64 9.00
CA LYS A 262 -8.72 -22.73 9.52
C LYS A 262 -9.63 -23.74 10.22
N GLY A 263 -9.45 -25.01 9.89
CA GLY A 263 -10.24 -26.11 10.46
C GLY A 263 -9.82 -26.48 11.87
#